data_baa537ee945265df0157d827ef099a71
#
_entry.id   baa537ee945265df0157d827ef099a71
#
_cell.length_a   1.000
_cell.length_b   1.000
_cell.length_c   1.000
_cell.angle_alpha   90.00
_cell.angle_beta   90.00
_cell.angle_gamma   90.00
#
_symmetry.space_group_name_H-M   'P 1'
#
loop_
_entity.id
_entity.type
_entity.pdbx_description
1 polymer ?
#
loop_
_entity_poly.entity_id
_entity_poly.type
_entity_poly.pdbx_seq_one_letter_code
_entity_poly.pdbx_strand_id
1 'polypeptide(L)'
;SLTVCFNDDKDAVFDAKIKGTDPNNDLAVIAIQLSDISEDVLNSISIATLGDSTQMEVGDQVVAIGNALGFGQSVTTGIISAVDREVTIDDTTATLLQTDAAINPGNSGGALFNMKGEVIGINSAKYASDEVEGMGFAIPMSKAQSIIENLMNQETRDKLTSNYGFLNITGQDVSSEEAEKYNVPEGVYVSGTTDGGAAANAGIQRGDIITKLGNTTITTISQLKEELQYYKAGETVEVTIQRSSDGKGYQEQTLKVTLDNASQQQTNTTNQNNGGQSGSNGQYSIPGYGNNGGSNS
;
A
#
# COMPACT_ATOMS: atom_id res chain seq x y z
N SER A 1 9.11 16.88 2.43
CA SER A 1 9.96 16.38 1.33
C SER A 1 10.64 15.11 1.77
N LEU A 2 10.86 14.19 0.85
CA LEU A 2 11.61 12.97 1.05
C LEU A 2 13.01 13.18 0.50
N THR A 3 14.04 12.86 1.30
CA THR A 3 15.44 12.99 0.87
C THR A 3 16.21 11.70 1.16
N VAL A 4 17.26 11.46 0.38
CA VAL A 4 18.22 10.38 0.59
C VAL A 4 19.60 10.99 0.80
N CYS A 5 20.26 10.55 1.86
CA CYS A 5 21.64 10.92 2.18
C CYS A 5 22.53 9.72 1.91
N PHE A 6 23.55 9.88 1.05
CA PHE A 6 24.51 8.83 0.78
C PHE A 6 25.69 8.92 1.74
N ASN A 7 26.11 7.77 2.29
CA ASN A 7 27.30 7.62 3.15
C ASN A 7 27.37 8.54 4.38
N ASP A 8 26.20 8.95 4.92
CA ASP A 8 26.09 9.92 6.01
C ASP A 8 26.78 11.29 5.73
N ASP A 9 27.05 11.56 4.46
CA ASP A 9 27.64 12.82 4.00
C ASP A 9 26.53 13.87 3.86
N LYS A 10 26.60 14.91 4.71
CA LYS A 10 25.61 16.00 4.71
C LYS A 10 25.58 16.80 3.39
N ASP A 11 26.60 16.70 2.58
CA ASP A 11 26.69 17.34 1.26
C ASP A 11 26.16 16.40 0.14
N ALA A 12 25.90 15.12 0.46
CA ALA A 12 25.35 14.13 -0.46
C ALA A 12 23.87 13.82 -0.18
N VAL A 13 23.05 14.85 0.01
CA VAL A 13 21.60 14.77 0.25
C VAL A 13 20.84 15.18 -0.98
N PHE A 14 19.97 14.29 -1.48
CA PHE A 14 19.22 14.50 -2.72
C PHE A 14 17.73 14.32 -2.49
N ASP A 15 16.91 15.10 -3.18
CA ASP A 15 15.46 14.94 -3.18
C ASP A 15 15.09 13.62 -3.85
N ALA A 16 14.21 12.87 -3.20
CA ALA A 16 13.68 11.62 -3.72
C ALA A 16 12.17 11.71 -3.94
N LYS A 17 11.67 10.95 -4.91
CA LYS A 17 10.25 10.81 -5.20
C LYS A 17 9.82 9.38 -4.89
N ILE A 18 8.59 9.23 -4.42
CA ILE A 18 7.98 7.91 -4.28
C ILE A 18 7.69 7.38 -5.69
N LYS A 19 8.28 6.24 -6.01
CA LYS A 19 8.06 5.54 -7.27
C LYS A 19 6.78 4.69 -7.21
N GLY A 20 6.56 4.08 -6.05
CA GLY A 20 5.38 3.27 -5.75
C GLY A 20 5.41 2.76 -4.31
N THR A 21 4.24 2.39 -3.79
CA THR A 21 4.07 1.85 -2.42
C THR A 21 3.21 0.61 -2.43
N ASP A 22 3.50 -0.29 -1.49
CA ASP A 22 2.67 -1.44 -1.13
C ASP A 22 2.52 -1.47 0.40
N PRO A 23 1.50 -0.79 0.95
CA PRO A 23 1.28 -0.71 2.40
C PRO A 23 1.01 -2.07 3.06
N ASN A 24 0.40 -3.01 2.33
CA ASN A 24 0.08 -4.34 2.86
C ASN A 24 1.34 -5.17 3.10
N ASN A 25 2.39 -4.93 2.31
CA ASN A 25 3.67 -5.60 2.46
C ASN A 25 4.73 -4.72 3.11
N ASP A 26 4.38 -3.52 3.61
CA ASP A 26 5.29 -2.56 4.25
C ASP A 26 6.47 -2.18 3.34
N LEU A 27 6.21 -2.01 2.04
CA LEU A 27 7.23 -1.72 1.03
C LEU A 27 6.96 -0.41 0.30
N ALA A 28 8.04 0.31 0.00
CA ALA A 28 8.03 1.46 -0.89
C ALA A 28 9.28 1.47 -1.76
N VAL A 29 9.15 1.93 -3.00
CA VAL A 29 10.26 2.23 -3.87
C VAL A 29 10.35 3.74 -4.04
N ILE A 30 11.53 4.29 -3.82
CA ILE A 30 11.85 5.70 -4.02
C ILE A 30 12.85 5.84 -5.16
N ALA A 31 12.81 6.98 -5.85
CA ALA A 31 13.68 7.27 -6.98
C ALA A 31 14.31 8.66 -6.81
N ILE A 32 15.57 8.76 -7.22
CA ILE A 32 16.33 10.00 -7.32
C ILE A 32 16.70 10.20 -8.78
N GLN A 33 16.61 11.43 -9.28
CA GLN A 33 17.03 11.75 -10.64
C GLN A 33 18.55 11.69 -10.71
N LEU A 34 19.10 10.86 -11.62
CA LEU A 34 20.54 10.72 -11.78
C LEU A 34 21.25 12.01 -12.12
N SER A 35 20.55 12.93 -12.83
CA SER A 35 21.08 14.27 -13.16
C SER A 35 21.32 15.16 -11.95
N ASP A 36 20.67 14.86 -10.83
CA ASP A 36 20.76 15.66 -9.60
C ASP A 36 21.91 15.17 -8.70
N ILE A 37 22.43 13.97 -8.96
CA ILE A 37 23.52 13.35 -8.19
C ILE A 37 24.86 13.75 -8.81
N SER A 38 25.79 14.25 -7.99
CA SER A 38 27.13 14.58 -8.46
C SER A 38 27.88 13.33 -8.93
N GLU A 39 28.80 13.51 -9.88
CA GLU A 39 29.58 12.42 -10.47
C GLU A 39 30.40 11.65 -9.41
N ASP A 40 30.96 12.36 -8.43
CA ASP A 40 31.73 11.76 -7.33
C ASP A 40 30.84 10.86 -6.46
N VAL A 41 29.60 11.26 -6.15
CA VAL A 41 28.67 10.45 -5.40
C VAL A 41 28.20 9.26 -6.24
N LEU A 42 27.87 9.45 -7.53
CA LEU A 42 27.49 8.36 -8.43
C LEU A 42 28.56 7.27 -8.50
N ASN A 43 29.83 7.67 -8.59
CA ASN A 43 30.96 6.73 -8.64
C ASN A 43 31.21 6.01 -7.31
N SER A 44 30.70 6.53 -6.19
CA SER A 44 30.80 5.91 -4.86
C SER A 44 29.68 4.92 -4.56
N ILE A 45 28.57 4.95 -5.33
CA ILE A 45 27.43 4.07 -5.12
C ILE A 45 27.77 2.64 -5.55
N SER A 46 27.59 1.70 -4.61
CA SER A 46 27.67 0.27 -4.89
C SER A 46 26.29 -0.36 -4.77
N ILE A 47 25.87 -1.03 -5.85
CA ILE A 47 24.58 -1.73 -5.88
C ILE A 47 24.72 -3.05 -5.10
N ALA A 48 23.81 -3.24 -4.12
CA ALA A 48 23.78 -4.46 -3.33
C ALA A 48 23.36 -5.67 -4.20
N THR A 49 23.97 -6.81 -3.94
CA THR A 49 23.58 -8.08 -4.56
C THR A 49 22.37 -8.63 -3.82
N LEU A 50 21.30 -9.00 -4.55
CA LEU A 50 20.14 -9.66 -3.97
C LEU A 50 20.43 -11.17 -3.84
N GLY A 51 20.15 -11.70 -2.65
CA GLY A 51 20.26 -13.12 -2.33
C GLY A 51 18.90 -13.82 -2.38
N ASP A 52 18.93 -15.13 -2.40
CA ASP A 52 17.74 -15.97 -2.35
C ASP A 52 17.40 -16.32 -0.90
N SER A 53 16.38 -15.66 -0.34
CA SER A 53 15.94 -15.89 1.03
C SER A 53 15.33 -17.28 1.26
N THR A 54 14.93 -18.01 0.21
CA THR A 54 14.40 -19.37 0.33
C THR A 54 15.49 -20.41 0.68
N GLN A 55 16.76 -20.03 0.53
CA GLN A 55 17.91 -20.88 0.86
C GLN A 55 18.39 -20.70 2.31
N MET A 56 17.75 -19.80 3.07
CA MET A 56 18.13 -19.57 4.46
C MET A 56 17.54 -20.63 5.38
N GLU A 57 18.37 -21.05 6.34
CA GLU A 57 17.99 -22.04 7.35
C GLU A 57 18.08 -21.43 8.76
N VAL A 58 17.33 -22.02 9.69
CA VAL A 58 17.40 -21.62 11.12
C VAL A 58 18.82 -21.88 11.63
N GLY A 59 19.43 -20.86 12.24
CA GLY A 59 20.81 -20.88 12.72
C GLY A 59 21.81 -20.21 11.78
N ASP A 60 21.42 -19.85 10.55
CA ASP A 60 22.28 -19.09 9.63
C ASP A 60 22.58 -17.70 10.19
N GLN A 61 23.85 -17.31 10.15
CA GLN A 61 24.28 -15.98 10.60
C GLN A 61 23.82 -14.91 9.63
N VAL A 62 23.37 -13.77 10.20
CA VAL A 62 22.90 -12.62 9.47
C VAL A 62 23.41 -11.31 10.06
N VAL A 63 23.45 -10.28 9.21
CA VAL A 63 23.87 -8.93 9.56
C VAL A 63 22.75 -7.97 9.13
N ALA A 64 22.19 -7.21 10.06
CA ALA A 64 21.24 -6.15 9.80
C ALA A 64 21.97 -4.81 9.76
N ILE A 65 21.77 -4.05 8.67
CA ILE A 65 22.39 -2.73 8.48
C ILE A 65 21.30 -1.71 8.25
N GLY A 66 21.43 -0.55 8.91
CA GLY A 66 20.52 0.58 8.73
C GLY A 66 21.08 1.83 9.42
N ASN A 67 20.29 2.91 9.47
CA ASN A 67 20.66 4.16 10.14
C ASN A 67 19.79 4.37 11.36
N ALA A 68 20.14 3.70 12.47
CA ALA A 68 19.36 3.74 13.69
C ALA A 68 19.31 5.16 14.27
N LEU A 69 18.09 5.71 14.41
CA LEU A 69 17.81 7.01 15.00
C LEU A 69 18.50 8.21 14.30
N GLY A 70 19.01 8.05 13.08
CA GLY A 70 19.72 9.11 12.36
C GLY A 70 21.10 9.45 12.91
N PHE A 71 21.66 8.59 13.79
CA PHE A 71 23.01 8.76 14.34
C PHE A 71 24.13 8.17 13.49
N GLY A 72 23.80 7.84 12.23
CA GLY A 72 24.73 7.20 11.33
C GLY A 72 24.46 5.71 11.16
N GLN A 73 25.23 5.09 10.29
CA GLN A 73 25.09 3.68 9.95
C GLN A 73 25.29 2.79 11.20
N SER A 74 24.30 1.93 11.48
CA SER A 74 24.37 0.94 12.55
C SER A 74 24.36 -0.47 11.97
N VAL A 75 25.10 -1.36 12.62
CA VAL A 75 25.23 -2.77 12.25
C VAL A 75 24.91 -3.62 13.46
N THR A 76 23.96 -4.53 13.31
CA THR A 76 23.68 -5.57 14.31
C THR A 76 23.84 -6.94 13.67
N THR A 77 24.15 -7.96 14.46
CA THR A 77 24.36 -9.33 13.99
C THR A 77 23.54 -10.30 14.84
N GLY A 78 23.15 -11.39 14.23
CA GLY A 78 22.39 -12.45 14.86
C GLY A 78 22.30 -13.66 13.93
N ILE A 79 21.28 -14.46 14.14
CA ILE A 79 20.97 -15.64 13.33
C ILE A 79 19.52 -15.58 12.81
N ILE A 80 19.20 -16.37 11.80
CA ILE A 80 17.81 -16.68 11.46
C ILE A 80 17.23 -17.55 12.57
N SER A 81 16.22 -17.02 13.28
CA SER A 81 15.52 -17.71 14.36
C SER A 81 14.33 -18.53 13.85
N ALA A 82 13.70 -18.07 12.75
CA ALA A 82 12.65 -18.80 12.03
C ALA A 82 12.60 -18.34 10.58
N VAL A 83 12.28 -19.24 9.69
CA VAL A 83 11.85 -18.97 8.31
C VAL A 83 10.32 -19.08 8.25
N ASP A 84 9.69 -18.39 7.29
CA ASP A 84 8.24 -18.45 7.06
C ASP A 84 7.39 -18.18 8.31
N ARG A 85 7.81 -17.23 9.17
CA ARG A 85 7.06 -16.87 10.36
C ARG A 85 5.85 -16.04 10.00
N GLU A 86 4.66 -16.57 10.23
CA GLU A 86 3.42 -15.80 10.11
C GLU A 86 3.26 -14.86 11.31
N VAL A 87 3.12 -13.58 11.04
CA VAL A 87 2.89 -12.52 12.03
C VAL A 87 1.67 -11.71 11.59
N THR A 88 0.70 -11.59 12.47
CA THR A 88 -0.52 -10.80 12.23
C THR A 88 -0.48 -9.53 13.06
N ILE A 89 -0.61 -8.37 12.41
CA ILE A 89 -0.72 -7.05 13.04
C ILE A 89 -1.82 -6.28 12.30
N ASP A 90 -2.74 -5.69 13.04
CA ASP A 90 -3.85 -4.89 12.51
C ASP A 90 -4.56 -5.59 11.34
N ASP A 91 -4.93 -6.87 11.54
CA ASP A 91 -5.62 -7.74 10.57
C ASP A 91 -4.84 -8.05 9.28
N THR A 92 -3.56 -7.68 9.22
CA THR A 92 -2.66 -8.03 8.11
C THR A 92 -1.71 -9.13 8.54
N THR A 93 -1.77 -10.28 7.88
CA THR A 93 -0.83 -11.40 8.11
C THR A 93 0.31 -11.33 7.10
N ALA A 94 1.53 -11.29 7.60
CA ALA A 94 2.74 -11.32 6.80
C ALA A 94 3.59 -12.55 7.12
N THR A 95 4.19 -13.17 6.10
CA THR A 95 5.19 -14.22 6.25
C THR A 95 6.58 -13.59 6.21
N LEU A 96 7.35 -13.74 7.28
CA LEU A 96 8.58 -13.00 7.54
C LEU A 96 9.74 -13.94 7.92
N LEU A 97 10.98 -13.46 7.73
CA LEU A 97 12.15 -13.99 8.40
C LEU A 97 12.21 -13.46 9.82
N GLN A 98 12.40 -14.32 10.81
CA GLN A 98 12.66 -13.93 12.19
C GLN A 98 14.15 -14.02 12.48
N THR A 99 14.70 -13.03 13.20
CA THR A 99 16.11 -13.00 13.63
C THR A 99 16.22 -12.49 15.06
N ASP A 100 17.28 -12.85 15.75
CA ASP A 100 17.67 -12.28 17.04
C ASP A 100 18.63 -11.07 16.90
N ALA A 101 19.05 -10.75 15.65
CA ALA A 101 19.69 -9.47 15.36
C ALA A 101 18.76 -8.33 15.79
N ALA A 102 19.27 -7.35 16.52
CA ALA A 102 18.45 -6.24 17.02
C ALA A 102 17.89 -5.40 15.85
N ILE A 103 16.57 -5.47 15.65
CA ILE A 103 15.82 -4.63 14.72
C ILE A 103 15.07 -3.58 15.53
N ASN A 104 15.38 -2.32 15.28
CA ASN A 104 14.87 -1.18 16.05
C ASN A 104 14.42 -0.06 15.10
N PRO A 105 13.61 0.91 15.56
CA PRO A 105 13.37 2.14 14.81
C PRO A 105 14.67 2.78 14.34
N GLY A 106 14.79 2.95 13.02
CA GLY A 106 15.97 3.51 12.36
C GLY A 106 16.76 2.50 11.53
N ASN A 107 16.84 1.20 11.87
CA ASN A 107 17.31 0.20 10.92
C ASN A 107 16.18 -0.48 10.14
N SER A 108 14.92 -0.19 10.46
CA SER A 108 13.76 -0.54 9.64
C SER A 108 13.87 0.10 8.25
N GLY A 109 13.58 -0.66 7.20
CA GLY A 109 13.84 -0.29 5.81
C GLY A 109 15.28 -0.56 5.34
N GLY A 110 16.21 -0.83 6.27
CA GLY A 110 17.55 -1.28 5.97
C GLY A 110 17.60 -2.76 5.55
N ALA A 111 18.78 -3.21 5.17
CA ALA A 111 18.96 -4.55 4.63
C ALA A 111 19.35 -5.57 5.71
N LEU A 112 18.82 -6.79 5.57
CA LEU A 112 19.31 -7.99 6.22
C LEU A 112 20.21 -8.76 5.23
N PHE A 113 21.45 -8.98 5.61
CA PHE A 113 22.46 -9.66 4.78
C PHE A 113 22.77 -11.06 5.31
N ASN A 114 23.07 -11.98 4.38
CA ASN A 114 23.72 -13.23 4.70
C ASN A 114 25.26 -13.03 4.81
N MET A 115 26.00 -14.07 5.19
CA MET A 115 27.46 -14.01 5.35
C MET A 115 28.23 -13.93 4.02
N LYS A 116 27.54 -13.99 2.87
CA LYS A 116 28.14 -13.72 1.54
C LYS A 116 28.02 -12.24 1.14
N GLY A 117 27.37 -11.40 1.96
CA GLY A 117 27.08 -10.00 1.66
C GLY A 117 25.91 -9.81 0.68
N GLU A 118 25.02 -10.78 0.56
CA GLU A 118 23.83 -10.71 -0.26
C GLU A 118 22.62 -10.29 0.60
N VAL A 119 21.77 -9.41 0.08
CA VAL A 119 20.54 -8.96 0.75
C VAL A 119 19.48 -10.07 0.67
N ILE A 120 19.15 -10.65 1.82
CA ILE A 120 18.16 -11.72 1.94
C ILE A 120 16.80 -11.22 2.48
N GLY A 121 16.75 -9.98 2.97
CA GLY A 121 15.53 -9.39 3.50
C GLY A 121 15.63 -7.89 3.72
N ILE A 122 14.46 -7.26 3.95
CA ILE A 122 14.33 -5.86 4.32
C ILE A 122 13.85 -5.82 5.77
N ASN A 123 14.64 -5.20 6.67
CA ASN A 123 14.32 -5.11 8.08
C ASN A 123 13.01 -4.34 8.29
N SER A 124 12.11 -4.84 9.14
CA SER A 124 10.86 -4.16 9.47
C SER A 124 10.65 -4.14 10.98
N ALA A 125 10.66 -2.93 11.55
CA ALA A 125 10.32 -2.70 12.95
C ALA A 125 8.80 -2.68 13.19
N LYS A 126 7.97 -2.61 12.14
CA LYS A 126 6.50 -2.65 12.23
C LYS A 126 6.01 -3.92 12.92
N TYR A 127 6.71 -5.04 12.69
CA TYR A 127 6.34 -6.36 13.23
C TYR A 127 7.03 -6.69 14.56
N ALA A 128 7.89 -5.80 15.09
CA ALA A 128 8.50 -5.96 16.39
C ALA A 128 7.50 -5.63 17.51
N SER A 129 7.48 -6.44 18.58
CA SER A 129 6.69 -6.14 19.78
C SER A 129 7.59 -5.51 20.83
N ASP A 130 7.15 -4.39 21.40
CA ASP A 130 7.86 -3.73 22.53
C ASP A 130 7.91 -4.61 23.80
N GLU A 131 7.09 -5.65 23.86
CA GLU A 131 6.99 -6.56 25.01
C GLU A 131 7.94 -7.76 24.93
N VAL A 132 8.60 -7.99 23.77
CA VAL A 132 9.43 -9.19 23.55
C VAL A 132 10.81 -8.80 23.02
N GLU A 133 11.81 -8.84 23.88
CA GLU A 133 13.19 -8.64 23.48
C GLU A 133 13.74 -9.84 22.68
N GLY A 134 14.61 -9.56 21.69
CA GLY A 134 15.30 -10.59 20.90
C GLY A 134 14.48 -11.19 19.76
N MET A 135 13.37 -10.56 19.36
CA MET A 135 12.63 -10.91 18.14
C MET A 135 12.63 -9.75 17.15
N GLY A 136 13.45 -9.84 16.13
CA GLY A 136 13.47 -8.97 14.97
C GLY A 136 12.84 -9.66 13.76
N PHE A 137 12.33 -8.85 12.82
CA PHE A 137 11.70 -9.36 11.61
C PHE A 137 12.24 -8.68 10.36
N ALA A 138 12.26 -9.43 9.26
CA ALA A 138 12.59 -8.91 7.95
C ALA A 138 11.65 -9.50 6.88
N ILE A 139 11.27 -8.68 5.91
CA ILE A 139 10.49 -9.11 4.75
C ILE A 139 11.43 -9.91 3.85
N PRO A 140 11.13 -11.19 3.53
CA PRO A 140 11.99 -12.02 2.70
C PRO A 140 12.21 -11.42 1.32
N MET A 141 13.44 -11.45 0.80
CA MET A 141 13.76 -10.94 -0.54
C MET A 141 13.02 -11.71 -1.64
N SER A 142 12.79 -13.01 -1.48
CA SER A 142 11.99 -13.84 -2.39
C SER A 142 10.57 -13.32 -2.57
N LYS A 143 9.98 -12.70 -1.53
CA LYS A 143 8.67 -12.05 -1.60
C LYS A 143 8.78 -10.60 -2.08
N ALA A 144 9.75 -9.85 -1.56
CA ALA A 144 9.91 -8.42 -1.85
C ALA A 144 10.27 -8.15 -3.31
N GLN A 145 11.07 -9.01 -3.96
CA GLN A 145 11.61 -8.76 -5.29
C GLN A 145 10.52 -8.50 -6.33
N SER A 146 9.51 -9.36 -6.41
CA SER A 146 8.42 -9.18 -7.39
C SER A 146 7.60 -7.91 -7.15
N ILE A 147 7.41 -7.54 -5.88
CA ILE A 147 6.72 -6.30 -5.50
C ILE A 147 7.58 -5.10 -5.90
N ILE A 148 8.87 -5.11 -5.57
CA ILE A 148 9.83 -4.06 -5.93
C ILE A 148 9.86 -3.85 -7.46
N GLU A 149 9.97 -4.93 -8.25
CA GLU A 149 9.97 -4.85 -9.71
C GLU A 149 8.68 -4.21 -10.24
N ASN A 150 7.52 -4.56 -9.68
CA ASN A 150 6.26 -3.93 -10.05
C ASN A 150 6.23 -2.44 -9.69
N LEU A 151 6.68 -2.07 -8.48
CA LEU A 151 6.72 -0.68 -8.03
C LEU A 151 7.75 0.15 -8.84
N MET A 152 8.88 -0.42 -9.21
CA MET A 152 9.89 0.23 -10.05
C MET A 152 9.39 0.59 -11.45
N ASN A 153 8.48 -0.20 -12.00
CA ASN A 153 7.89 0.01 -13.31
C ASN A 153 6.74 1.03 -13.33
N GLN A 154 6.32 1.53 -12.17
CA GLN A 154 5.31 2.58 -12.11
C GLN A 154 5.88 3.92 -12.62
N GLU A 155 5.04 4.71 -13.27
CA GLU A 155 5.40 6.08 -13.63
C GLU A 155 5.54 6.93 -12.36
N THR A 156 6.66 7.64 -12.23
CA THR A 156 6.83 8.61 -11.15
C THR A 156 5.96 9.83 -11.45
N ARG A 157 4.98 10.10 -10.60
CA ARG A 157 4.04 11.21 -10.76
C ARG A 157 4.25 12.24 -9.66
N ASP A 158 4.14 13.51 -10.00
CA ASP A 158 4.12 14.57 -9.00
C ASP A 158 2.70 14.76 -8.48
N LYS A 159 2.56 14.94 -7.16
CA LYS A 159 1.27 15.24 -6.54
C LYS A 159 0.77 16.60 -7.00
N LEU A 160 -0.41 16.64 -7.58
CA LEU A 160 -1.03 17.83 -8.12
C LEU A 160 -1.78 18.56 -6.99
N THR A 161 -1.58 19.88 -6.89
CA THR A 161 -2.33 20.75 -5.97
C THR A 161 -3.62 21.28 -6.56
N SER A 162 -3.78 21.17 -7.89
CA SER A 162 -4.95 21.62 -8.63
C SER A 162 -5.10 20.81 -9.91
N ASN A 163 -6.29 20.81 -10.51
CA ASN A 163 -6.59 20.15 -11.77
C ASN A 163 -6.31 18.63 -11.79
N TYR A 164 -6.41 17.99 -10.61
CA TYR A 164 -6.39 16.52 -10.52
C TYR A 164 -7.78 15.95 -10.81
N GLY A 165 -7.80 14.65 -11.09
CA GLY A 165 -8.98 13.95 -11.56
C GLY A 165 -9.91 13.46 -10.45
N PHE A 166 -11.18 13.21 -10.81
CA PHE A 166 -12.22 12.71 -9.92
C PHE A 166 -12.94 11.52 -10.55
N LEU A 167 -13.34 10.55 -9.72
CA LEU A 167 -14.19 9.44 -10.14
C LEU A 167 -15.68 9.77 -10.08
N ASN A 168 -16.07 10.75 -9.25
CA ASN A 168 -17.47 11.12 -9.00
C ASN A 168 -18.30 9.95 -8.48
N ILE A 169 -17.82 9.35 -7.39
CA ILE A 169 -18.48 8.30 -6.63
C ILE A 169 -18.85 8.77 -5.23
N THR A 170 -19.83 8.10 -4.63
CA THR A 170 -20.06 8.05 -3.20
C THR A 170 -19.65 6.66 -2.72
N GLY A 171 -18.82 6.57 -1.69
CA GLY A 171 -18.30 5.29 -1.23
C GLY A 171 -18.12 5.24 0.28
N GLN A 172 -17.87 4.05 0.78
CA GLN A 172 -17.57 3.73 2.17
C GLN A 172 -16.42 2.74 2.21
N ASP A 173 -15.61 2.82 3.25
CA ASP A 173 -14.54 1.86 3.45
C ASP A 173 -15.15 0.50 3.81
N VAL A 174 -14.56 -0.57 3.32
CA VAL A 174 -14.77 -1.95 3.78
C VAL A 174 -13.48 -2.34 4.49
N SER A 175 -13.52 -2.33 5.81
CA SER A 175 -12.37 -2.71 6.63
C SER A 175 -12.05 -4.20 6.53
N SER A 176 -10.85 -4.60 6.92
CA SER A 176 -10.44 -6.01 6.96
C SER A 176 -11.37 -6.85 7.84
N GLU A 177 -11.81 -6.32 8.99
CA GLU A 177 -12.78 -6.97 9.88
C GLU A 177 -14.14 -7.21 9.19
N GLU A 178 -14.63 -6.21 8.45
CA GLU A 178 -15.89 -6.34 7.69
C GLU A 178 -15.73 -7.29 6.50
N ALA A 179 -14.57 -7.24 5.83
CA ALA A 179 -14.22 -8.10 4.72
C ALA A 179 -14.28 -9.59 5.13
N GLU A 180 -13.65 -9.94 6.24
CA GLU A 180 -13.71 -11.30 6.80
C GLU A 180 -15.11 -11.69 7.26
N LYS A 181 -15.76 -10.83 8.04
CA LYS A 181 -17.07 -11.11 8.61
C LYS A 181 -18.16 -11.36 7.56
N TYR A 182 -18.11 -10.64 6.47
CA TYR A 182 -19.12 -10.70 5.40
C TYR A 182 -18.63 -11.45 4.16
N ASN A 183 -17.40 -11.94 4.17
CA ASN A 183 -16.74 -12.62 3.02
C ASN A 183 -16.82 -11.74 1.74
N VAL A 184 -16.43 -10.48 1.88
CA VAL A 184 -16.35 -9.48 0.81
C VAL A 184 -14.92 -8.97 0.68
N PRO A 185 -14.48 -8.46 -0.49
CA PRO A 185 -13.16 -7.85 -0.62
C PRO A 185 -13.01 -6.59 0.25
N GLU A 186 -11.82 -6.37 0.80
CA GLU A 186 -11.42 -5.10 1.39
C GLU A 186 -11.28 -4.03 0.29
N GLY A 187 -11.64 -2.77 0.59
CA GLY A 187 -11.54 -1.68 -0.37
C GLY A 187 -12.63 -0.62 -0.19
N VAL A 188 -12.91 0.12 -1.26
CA VAL A 188 -13.94 1.18 -1.25
C VAL A 188 -15.24 0.67 -1.89
N TYR A 189 -16.24 0.39 -1.08
CA TYR A 189 -17.58 0.05 -1.54
C TYR A 189 -18.25 1.27 -2.19
N VAL A 190 -18.67 1.13 -3.44
CA VAL A 190 -19.38 2.17 -4.20
C VAL A 190 -20.86 2.14 -3.81
N SER A 191 -21.31 3.13 -3.02
CA SER A 191 -22.72 3.30 -2.65
C SER A 191 -23.52 4.06 -3.71
N GLY A 192 -22.85 4.77 -4.62
CA GLY A 192 -23.46 5.47 -5.74
C GLY A 192 -22.42 6.09 -6.68
N THR A 193 -22.87 6.38 -7.89
CA THR A 193 -22.11 7.12 -8.92
C THR A 193 -22.92 8.34 -9.36
N THR A 194 -22.25 9.40 -9.78
CA THR A 194 -22.91 10.57 -10.39
C THR A 194 -23.25 10.25 -11.86
N ASP A 195 -24.47 10.50 -12.28
CA ASP A 195 -24.90 10.31 -13.66
C ASP A 195 -24.04 11.14 -14.62
N GLY A 196 -23.49 10.50 -15.65
CA GLY A 196 -22.56 11.11 -16.59
C GLY A 196 -21.16 11.40 -16.03
N GLY A 197 -20.88 11.02 -14.78
CA GLY A 197 -19.57 11.14 -14.17
C GLY A 197 -18.61 10.03 -14.64
N ALA A 198 -17.32 10.22 -14.35
CA ALA A 198 -16.22 9.33 -14.81
C ALA A 198 -16.49 7.85 -14.49
N ALA A 199 -16.84 7.54 -13.26
CA ALA A 199 -17.12 6.17 -12.83
C ALA A 199 -18.34 5.56 -13.56
N ALA A 200 -19.45 6.31 -13.63
CA ALA A 200 -20.66 5.84 -14.32
C ALA A 200 -20.41 5.60 -15.80
N ASN A 201 -19.69 6.50 -16.49
CA ASN A 201 -19.34 6.38 -17.90
C ASN A 201 -18.43 5.18 -18.18
N ALA A 202 -17.59 4.81 -17.22
CA ALA A 202 -16.72 3.64 -17.32
C ALA A 202 -17.41 2.32 -16.92
N GLY A 203 -18.65 2.39 -16.44
CA GLY A 203 -19.41 1.21 -16.03
C GLY A 203 -19.19 0.76 -14.59
N ILE A 204 -18.58 1.58 -13.74
CA ILE A 204 -18.59 1.39 -12.29
C ILE A 204 -20.00 1.67 -11.79
N GLN A 205 -20.50 0.83 -10.91
CA GLN A 205 -21.87 0.91 -10.42
C GLN A 205 -21.95 0.68 -8.92
N ARG A 206 -23.09 1.01 -8.35
CA ARG A 206 -23.40 0.70 -6.94
C ARG A 206 -23.23 -0.80 -6.70
N GLY A 207 -22.51 -1.14 -5.62
CA GLY A 207 -22.22 -2.52 -5.22
C GLY A 207 -20.85 -3.01 -5.64
N ASP A 208 -20.13 -2.27 -6.49
CA ASP A 208 -18.72 -2.55 -6.77
C ASP A 208 -17.84 -2.19 -5.57
N ILE A 209 -16.73 -2.87 -5.41
CA ILE A 209 -15.69 -2.53 -4.43
C ILE A 209 -14.43 -2.19 -5.21
N ILE A 210 -13.96 -0.94 -5.10
CA ILE A 210 -12.71 -0.50 -5.73
C ILE A 210 -11.56 -1.00 -4.87
N THR A 211 -10.63 -1.74 -5.50
CA THR A 211 -9.47 -2.34 -4.83
C THR A 211 -8.14 -1.82 -5.35
N LYS A 212 -8.10 -1.20 -6.57
CA LYS A 212 -6.87 -0.57 -7.10
C LYS A 212 -7.20 0.65 -7.96
N LEU A 213 -6.27 1.62 -7.96
CA LEU A 213 -6.20 2.71 -8.93
C LEU A 213 -4.82 2.66 -9.59
N GLY A 214 -4.79 2.39 -10.91
CA GLY A 214 -3.55 2.00 -11.57
C GLY A 214 -2.97 0.75 -10.91
N ASN A 215 -1.73 0.85 -10.45
CA ASN A 215 -1.05 -0.23 -9.73
C ASN A 215 -1.13 -0.11 -8.20
N THR A 216 -1.72 0.99 -7.69
CA THR A 216 -1.82 1.24 -6.25
C THR A 216 -3.03 0.53 -5.65
N THR A 217 -2.81 -0.30 -4.64
CA THR A 217 -3.88 -0.94 -3.86
C THR A 217 -4.63 0.13 -3.05
N ILE A 218 -5.96 0.07 -3.08
CA ILE A 218 -6.86 1.00 -2.42
C ILE A 218 -7.67 0.24 -1.37
N THR A 219 -7.49 0.60 -0.10
CA THR A 219 -8.23 0.02 1.03
C THR A 219 -9.22 1.02 1.64
N THR A 220 -8.97 2.32 1.48
CA THR A 220 -9.85 3.38 2.03
C THR A 220 -10.19 4.46 1.01
N ILE A 221 -11.32 5.14 1.23
CA ILE A 221 -11.72 6.29 0.40
C ILE A 221 -10.75 7.47 0.54
N SER A 222 -10.12 7.60 1.70
CA SER A 222 -9.10 8.62 1.93
C SER A 222 -7.87 8.36 1.07
N GLN A 223 -7.41 7.11 1.02
CA GLN A 223 -6.32 6.69 0.16
C GLN A 223 -6.66 6.86 -1.33
N LEU A 224 -7.88 6.49 -1.74
CA LEU A 224 -8.34 6.70 -3.11
C LEU A 224 -8.30 8.19 -3.51
N LYS A 225 -8.78 9.09 -2.62
CA LYS A 225 -8.74 10.54 -2.86
C LYS A 225 -7.31 11.08 -2.93
N GLU A 226 -6.42 10.56 -2.13
CA GLU A 226 -5.02 10.95 -2.13
C GLU A 226 -4.32 10.48 -3.40
N GLU A 227 -4.55 9.25 -3.82
CA GLU A 227 -3.98 8.67 -5.04
C GLU A 227 -4.48 9.38 -6.30
N LEU A 228 -5.75 9.78 -6.36
CA LEU A 228 -6.30 10.56 -7.48
C LEU A 228 -5.59 11.91 -7.70
N GLN A 229 -4.92 12.48 -6.67
CA GLN A 229 -4.15 13.71 -6.81
C GLN A 229 -2.88 13.55 -7.66
N TYR A 230 -2.49 12.34 -7.99
CA TYR A 230 -1.36 12.09 -8.90
C TYR A 230 -1.78 11.97 -10.38
N TYR A 231 -3.08 12.03 -10.68
CA TYR A 231 -3.64 11.91 -12.03
C TYR A 231 -4.33 13.20 -12.44
N LYS A 232 -4.11 13.65 -13.68
CA LYS A 232 -4.74 14.88 -14.20
C LYS A 232 -6.21 14.65 -14.52
N ALA A 233 -7.02 15.69 -14.42
CA ALA A 233 -8.36 15.70 -14.98
C ALA A 233 -8.30 15.43 -16.49
N GLY A 234 -9.19 14.57 -16.99
CA GLY A 234 -9.22 14.10 -18.38
C GLY A 234 -8.24 12.96 -18.70
N GLU A 235 -7.41 12.56 -17.73
CA GLU A 235 -6.53 11.39 -17.89
C GLU A 235 -7.33 10.10 -17.77
N THR A 236 -6.95 9.08 -18.56
CA THR A 236 -7.57 7.75 -18.49
C THR A 236 -6.70 6.85 -17.63
N VAL A 237 -7.28 6.31 -16.56
CA VAL A 237 -6.62 5.43 -15.59
C VAL A 237 -7.31 4.08 -15.52
N GLU A 238 -6.60 3.04 -15.13
CA GLU A 238 -7.18 1.73 -14.84
C GLU A 238 -7.68 1.71 -13.40
N VAL A 239 -8.95 1.31 -13.23
CA VAL A 239 -9.57 1.11 -11.92
C VAL A 239 -9.95 -0.36 -11.81
N THR A 240 -9.37 -1.06 -10.84
CA THR A 240 -9.74 -2.44 -10.55
C THR A 240 -10.85 -2.46 -9.52
N ILE A 241 -11.92 -3.16 -9.85
CA ILE A 241 -13.08 -3.36 -8.99
C ILE A 241 -13.30 -4.85 -8.74
N GLN A 242 -13.96 -5.13 -7.65
CA GLN A 242 -14.56 -6.42 -7.35
C GLN A 242 -16.08 -6.28 -7.45
N ARG A 243 -16.69 -7.01 -8.36
CA ARG A 243 -18.15 -6.99 -8.60
C ARG A 243 -18.79 -8.27 -8.12
N SER A 244 -19.84 -8.16 -7.33
CA SER A 244 -20.63 -9.31 -6.91
C SER A 244 -21.27 -9.99 -8.12
N SER A 245 -21.13 -11.30 -8.22
CA SER A 245 -21.75 -12.15 -9.25
C SER A 245 -22.72 -13.10 -8.56
N ASP A 246 -23.97 -13.15 -9.03
CA ASP A 246 -25.06 -13.92 -8.45
C ASP A 246 -24.65 -15.36 -8.07
N GLY A 247 -24.48 -15.59 -6.77
CA GLY A 247 -24.12 -16.89 -6.18
C GLY A 247 -22.67 -17.37 -6.40
N LYS A 248 -21.78 -16.56 -6.99
CA LYS A 248 -20.38 -16.92 -7.29
C LYS A 248 -19.33 -16.09 -6.54
N GLY A 249 -19.76 -15.27 -5.57
CA GLY A 249 -18.85 -14.34 -4.86
C GLY A 249 -18.51 -13.10 -5.69
N TYR A 250 -17.34 -12.53 -5.45
CA TYR A 250 -16.82 -11.35 -6.13
C TYR A 250 -15.91 -11.75 -7.29
N GLN A 251 -15.97 -10.98 -8.38
CA GLN A 251 -15.13 -11.16 -9.57
C GLN A 251 -14.36 -9.88 -9.83
N GLU A 252 -13.06 -9.99 -10.02
CA GLU A 252 -12.20 -8.88 -10.38
C GLU A 252 -12.42 -8.43 -11.82
N GLN A 253 -12.54 -7.12 -12.02
CA GLN A 253 -12.63 -6.47 -13.32
C GLN A 253 -11.78 -5.20 -13.30
N THR A 254 -11.02 -4.97 -14.36
CA THR A 254 -10.29 -3.72 -14.56
C THR A 254 -10.97 -2.89 -15.63
N LEU A 255 -11.34 -1.65 -15.27
CA LEU A 255 -12.05 -0.71 -16.13
C LEU A 255 -11.16 0.49 -16.45
N LYS A 256 -11.21 0.96 -17.69
CA LYS A 256 -10.54 2.22 -18.08
C LYS A 256 -11.47 3.38 -17.81
N VAL A 257 -11.06 4.27 -16.93
CA VAL A 257 -11.86 5.41 -16.47
C VAL A 257 -11.17 6.71 -16.88
N THR A 258 -11.85 7.55 -17.66
CA THR A 258 -11.39 8.91 -17.94
C THR A 258 -11.87 9.81 -16.81
N LEU A 259 -10.91 10.36 -16.04
CA LEU A 259 -11.19 11.14 -14.83
C LEU A 259 -11.85 12.48 -15.14
N ASP A 260 -12.83 12.85 -14.34
CA ASP A 260 -13.50 14.13 -14.44
C ASP A 260 -12.69 15.28 -13.84
N ASN A 261 -13.11 16.52 -14.16
CA ASN A 261 -12.60 17.75 -13.57
C ASN A 261 -13.42 18.15 -12.32
N ALA A 262 -12.80 18.80 -11.35
CA ALA A 262 -13.43 19.29 -10.12
C ALA A 262 -14.68 20.19 -10.36
N SER A 263 -14.73 20.90 -11.49
CA SER A 263 -15.87 21.78 -11.83
C SER A 263 -17.17 21.03 -12.09
N GLN A 264 -17.13 19.71 -12.35
CA GLN A 264 -18.35 18.90 -12.52
C GLN A 264 -18.97 18.45 -11.20
N GLN A 265 -18.22 18.52 -10.07
CA GLN A 265 -18.77 18.23 -8.74
C GLN A 265 -19.74 19.30 -8.22
N GLN A 266 -19.64 20.54 -8.67
CA GLN A 266 -20.43 21.66 -8.12
C GLN A 266 -21.83 21.80 -8.73
N THR A 267 -22.14 21.16 -9.84
CA THR A 267 -23.45 21.32 -10.50
C THR A 267 -24.56 20.48 -9.88
N ASN A 268 -24.27 19.49 -9.04
CA ASN A 268 -25.28 18.62 -8.43
C ASN A 268 -25.63 18.92 -6.97
N THR A 269 -24.95 19.88 -6.32
CA THR A 269 -25.23 20.24 -4.91
C THR A 269 -26.27 21.36 -4.76
N THR A 270 -26.73 21.99 -5.85
CA THR A 270 -27.61 23.17 -5.77
C THR A 270 -29.11 22.87 -5.90
N ASN A 271 -29.54 21.62 -6.04
CA ASN A 271 -30.95 21.27 -6.24
C ASN A 271 -31.59 20.38 -5.17
N GLN A 272 -31.08 20.34 -3.94
CA GLN A 272 -31.76 19.71 -2.81
C GLN A 272 -31.71 20.57 -1.56
N ASN A 273 -32.34 21.76 -1.63
CA ASN A 273 -32.78 22.48 -0.45
C ASN A 273 -34.26 22.76 -0.59
N ASN A 274 -35.10 21.77 -0.22
CA ASN A 274 -36.40 22.03 0.38
C ASN A 274 -36.97 20.77 1.06
N GLY A 275 -37.08 20.83 2.38
CA GLY A 275 -38.14 20.14 3.10
C GLY A 275 -37.79 18.88 3.86
N GLY A 276 -37.77 18.95 5.19
CA GLY A 276 -38.22 17.86 6.06
C GLY A 276 -37.20 17.24 6.99
N GLN A 277 -37.16 17.77 8.19
CA GLN A 277 -36.66 17.11 9.40
C GLN A 277 -37.28 15.71 9.58
N SER A 278 -36.48 14.67 9.75
CA SER A 278 -36.79 13.62 10.75
C SER A 278 -35.58 12.69 10.92
N GLY A 279 -35.14 12.51 12.16
CA GLY A 279 -34.09 11.61 12.52
C GLY A 279 -34.52 10.14 12.38
N SER A 280 -33.58 9.30 11.94
CA SER A 280 -33.60 7.90 12.31
C SER A 280 -32.17 7.32 12.14
N ASN A 281 -31.68 6.69 13.18
CA ASN A 281 -30.53 5.81 13.19
C ASN A 281 -30.72 4.72 12.11
N GLY A 282 -30.05 4.86 10.99
CA GLY A 282 -30.07 3.87 9.92
C GLY A 282 -28.93 2.89 10.06
N GLN A 283 -29.25 1.72 10.52
CA GLN A 283 -28.42 0.53 10.43
C GLN A 283 -28.36 0.14 8.95
N TYR A 284 -27.21 0.26 8.31
CA TYR A 284 -27.05 -0.04 6.88
C TYR A 284 -26.76 -1.53 6.69
N SER A 285 -27.62 -2.20 5.92
CA SER A 285 -27.45 -3.59 5.48
C SER A 285 -26.79 -3.59 4.12
N ILE A 286 -25.73 -4.36 3.97
CA ILE A 286 -25.10 -4.65 2.65
C ILE A 286 -26.11 -5.48 1.85
N PRO A 287 -26.51 -5.09 0.61
CA PRO A 287 -27.45 -5.89 -0.19
C PRO A 287 -26.81 -7.21 -0.62
N GLY A 288 -27.42 -8.32 -0.22
CA GLY A 288 -27.00 -9.65 -0.67
C GLY A 288 -27.08 -10.76 0.37
N TYR A 289 -27.27 -10.42 1.66
CA TYR A 289 -27.45 -11.43 2.71
C TYR A 289 -28.87 -11.36 3.28
N GLY A 290 -29.74 -12.22 2.76
CA GLY A 290 -31.01 -12.53 3.36
C GLY A 290 -30.83 -13.28 4.66
N ASN A 291 -31.32 -12.71 5.73
CA ASN A 291 -31.39 -13.37 7.05
C ASN A 291 -32.40 -14.52 6.97
N ASN A 292 -31.92 -15.75 6.79
CA ASN A 292 -32.74 -16.97 6.95
C ASN A 292 -32.82 -17.31 8.45
N GLY A 293 -33.60 -16.52 9.17
CA GLY A 293 -34.07 -16.85 10.50
C GLY A 293 -35.26 -17.80 10.41
N GLY A 294 -35.03 -19.10 10.35
CA GLY A 294 -36.04 -20.11 10.53
C GLY A 294 -36.53 -20.13 11.99
N SER A 295 -37.74 -19.69 12.17
CA SER A 295 -38.54 -20.00 13.38
C SER A 295 -38.87 -21.49 13.40
N ASN A 296 -38.45 -22.19 14.44
CA ASN A 296 -39.08 -23.41 14.84
C ASN A 296 -39.64 -23.28 16.26
N SER A 297 -40.93 -23.53 16.30
CA SER A 297 -41.82 -23.71 17.44
C SER A 297 -41.28 -24.67 18.50
#